data_b84ffabfeaa764cb761b587f8d810b26
#
_entry.id   b84ffabfeaa764cb761b587f8d810b26
#
_cell.length_a   1.000
_cell.length_b   1.000
_cell.length_c   1.000
_cell.angle_alpha   90.00
_cell.angle_beta   90.00
_cell.angle_gamma   90.00
#
_symmetry.space_group_name_H-M   'P 1'
#
loop_
_entity.id
_entity.type
_entity.pdbx_description
1 polymer ?
#
loop_
_entity_poly.entity_id
_entity_poly.type
_entity_poly.pdbx_seq_one_letter_code
_entity_poly.pdbx_strand_id
1 'polypeptide(L)'
;MKLFKLVNFTKSYDLIWLVITPFVPLLIFYRIIIGKEEILRIKERFGYPSTTRNKKDKLIWLHAASLGEVASATSLAIGFKKANYKGLILITSGTKTSSEFTKNYKDIIHQYHPLDKKKWVNRFISFWEPDILIVMESDIWPNLIFCSKNFGLPVVMASAQISNKSFTRMKNLGFSSTANLFNKVDLILATDKTQSEKFLQLGAKKVLTAKSLKISLPPQKTDQLYIENLRKGISNKIIILAASTREGEESILINSIQKLNKKNHNVFLIIAPRHIQRANKISKINNLNIKIKSKDGLPSSYDNFWISNTYGEMSNLYSLADIVFVGGSLYPFGGHNPSEPCHYKTKIIMGPHSEKCQDIVREMKNSNALIQLNSNSEDEIINSIEKIIINKDFSKSLSIAGSKLAKSWLKIKTNIAYKILKKFPLLVS
;
A
#
# COMPACT_ATOMS: atom_id res chain seq x y z
N MET A 1 -30.18 8.59 -27.79
CA MET A 1 -29.52 8.57 -26.46
C MET A 1 -30.42 8.13 -25.30
N LYS A 2 -31.72 7.86 -25.48
CA LYS A 2 -32.66 7.37 -24.42
C LYS A 2 -32.82 5.84 -24.36
N LEU A 3 -32.42 5.08 -25.39
CA LEU A 3 -32.60 3.62 -25.42
C LEU A 3 -31.56 2.82 -24.56
N PHE A 4 -30.39 3.42 -24.23
CA PHE A 4 -29.37 2.76 -23.40
C PHE A 4 -29.66 2.80 -21.90
N LYS A 5 -30.67 3.52 -21.42
CA LYS A 5 -31.05 3.64 -20.01
C LYS A 5 -31.83 2.44 -19.43
N LEU A 6 -32.28 1.52 -20.28
CA LEU A 6 -33.12 0.37 -19.88
C LEU A 6 -32.38 -0.98 -19.86
N VAL A 7 -31.12 -1.05 -20.28
CA VAL A 7 -30.35 -2.28 -20.22
C VAL A 7 -29.79 -2.45 -18.80
N ASN A 8 -30.21 -3.52 -18.13
CA ASN A 8 -29.70 -3.92 -16.81
C ASN A 8 -28.15 -3.89 -16.86
N PHE A 9 -27.49 -3.13 -16.00
CA PHE A 9 -26.02 -2.96 -15.96
C PHE A 9 -25.27 -4.31 -16.04
N THR A 10 -25.79 -5.35 -15.41
CA THR A 10 -25.24 -6.71 -15.48
C THR A 10 -25.31 -7.31 -16.87
N LYS A 11 -26.42 -7.14 -17.59
CA LYS A 11 -26.58 -7.65 -18.97
C LYS A 11 -25.62 -6.95 -19.94
N SER A 12 -25.44 -5.64 -19.79
CA SER A 12 -24.48 -4.88 -20.62
C SER A 12 -23.05 -5.34 -20.33
N TYR A 13 -22.70 -5.58 -19.08
CA TYR A 13 -21.39 -6.06 -18.68
C TYR A 13 -21.12 -7.47 -19.18
N ASP A 14 -22.11 -8.37 -19.13
CA ASP A 14 -22.01 -9.72 -19.69
C ASP A 14 -21.84 -9.70 -21.22
N LEU A 15 -22.51 -8.77 -21.91
CA LEU A 15 -22.34 -8.56 -23.37
C LEU A 15 -20.91 -8.10 -23.71
N ILE A 16 -20.34 -7.21 -22.93
CA ILE A 16 -18.93 -6.82 -23.07
C ILE A 16 -18.03 -8.03 -22.95
N TRP A 17 -18.25 -8.89 -21.95
CA TRP A 17 -17.51 -10.14 -21.80
C TRP A 17 -17.68 -11.12 -22.94
N LEU A 18 -18.86 -11.17 -23.59
CA LEU A 18 -19.07 -11.99 -24.80
C LEU A 18 -18.12 -11.57 -25.92
N VAL A 19 -18.01 -10.25 -26.16
CA VAL A 19 -17.13 -9.67 -27.20
C VAL A 19 -15.64 -9.85 -26.85
N ILE A 20 -15.26 -9.64 -25.58
CA ILE A 20 -13.83 -9.71 -25.15
C ILE A 20 -13.31 -11.14 -25.05
N THR A 21 -14.17 -12.12 -24.76
CA THR A 21 -13.76 -13.49 -24.49
C THR A 21 -12.85 -14.13 -25.57
N PRO A 22 -13.11 -13.97 -26.87
CA PRO A 22 -12.22 -14.53 -27.91
C PRO A 22 -10.79 -13.96 -27.87
N PHE A 23 -10.61 -12.77 -27.36
CA PHE A 23 -9.30 -12.08 -27.28
C PHE A 23 -8.55 -12.36 -25.97
N VAL A 24 -9.19 -12.98 -24.98
CA VAL A 24 -8.54 -13.30 -23.70
C VAL A 24 -7.29 -14.17 -23.86
N PRO A 25 -7.26 -15.24 -24.72
CA PRO A 25 -6.05 -16.00 -24.92
C PRO A 25 -4.87 -15.17 -25.44
N LEU A 26 -5.11 -14.24 -26.37
CA LEU A 26 -4.09 -13.33 -26.89
C LEU A 26 -3.56 -12.39 -25.80
N LEU A 27 -4.46 -11.84 -24.97
CA LEU A 27 -4.07 -11.01 -23.84
C LEU A 27 -3.20 -11.79 -22.85
N ILE A 28 -3.59 -13.02 -22.49
CA ILE A 28 -2.81 -13.88 -21.58
C ILE A 28 -1.45 -14.20 -22.19
N PHE A 29 -1.41 -14.56 -23.46
CA PHE A 29 -0.15 -14.85 -24.19
C PHE A 29 0.80 -13.64 -24.15
N TYR A 30 0.29 -12.44 -24.46
CA TYR A 30 1.07 -11.21 -24.34
C TYR A 30 1.60 -11.00 -22.91
N ARG A 31 0.76 -11.22 -21.90
CA ARG A 31 1.14 -11.08 -20.49
C ARG A 31 2.20 -12.09 -20.04
N ILE A 32 2.22 -13.28 -20.66
CA ILE A 32 3.28 -14.28 -20.45
C ILE A 32 4.60 -13.78 -21.01
N ILE A 33 4.61 -13.27 -22.25
CA ILE A 33 5.82 -12.76 -22.91
C ILE A 33 6.47 -11.65 -22.08
N ILE A 34 5.68 -10.73 -21.52
CA ILE A 34 6.19 -9.65 -20.68
C ILE A 34 6.41 -10.05 -19.20
N GLY A 35 6.39 -11.36 -18.88
CA GLY A 35 6.70 -11.89 -17.56
C GLY A 35 5.70 -11.56 -16.45
N LYS A 36 4.46 -11.17 -16.80
CA LYS A 36 3.40 -10.79 -15.83
C LYS A 36 2.49 -11.95 -15.41
N GLU A 37 2.60 -13.12 -16.05
CA GLU A 37 1.82 -14.32 -15.73
C GLU A 37 2.74 -15.52 -15.47
N GLU A 38 2.29 -16.45 -14.64
CA GLU A 38 2.93 -17.74 -14.39
C GLU A 38 2.23 -18.82 -15.23
N ILE A 39 2.95 -19.40 -16.20
CA ILE A 39 2.41 -20.36 -17.16
C ILE A 39 1.70 -21.53 -16.46
N LEU A 40 2.30 -22.10 -15.43
CA LEU A 40 1.76 -23.25 -14.69
C LEU A 40 0.44 -22.93 -13.95
N ARG A 41 0.18 -21.63 -13.70
CA ARG A 41 -0.97 -21.17 -12.93
C ARG A 41 -2.04 -20.45 -13.77
N ILE A 42 -1.93 -20.46 -15.09
CA ILE A 42 -2.86 -19.76 -16.00
C ILE A 42 -4.30 -20.24 -15.83
N LYS A 43 -4.51 -21.53 -15.56
CA LYS A 43 -5.85 -22.10 -15.36
C LYS A 43 -6.64 -21.39 -14.24
N GLU A 44 -5.95 -20.78 -13.26
CA GLU A 44 -6.58 -20.01 -12.20
C GLU A 44 -7.35 -18.80 -12.74
N ARG A 45 -6.88 -18.17 -13.84
CA ARG A 45 -7.57 -17.06 -14.51
C ARG A 45 -8.95 -17.44 -15.07
N PHE A 46 -9.16 -18.73 -15.28
CA PHE A 46 -10.42 -19.29 -15.74
C PHE A 46 -11.23 -19.93 -14.59
N GLY A 47 -10.85 -19.64 -13.33
CA GLY A 47 -11.52 -20.09 -12.13
C GLY A 47 -11.23 -21.54 -11.72
N TYR A 48 -10.22 -22.19 -12.32
CA TYR A 48 -9.77 -23.50 -11.86
C TYR A 48 -8.83 -23.37 -10.66
N PRO A 49 -8.94 -24.23 -9.66
CA PRO A 49 -8.06 -24.22 -8.52
C PRO A 49 -6.68 -24.79 -8.87
N SER A 50 -5.65 -24.33 -8.18
CA SER A 50 -4.30 -24.91 -8.21
C SER A 50 -3.97 -25.73 -6.98
N THR A 51 -4.86 -25.75 -6.00
CA THR A 51 -4.71 -26.51 -4.75
C THR A 51 -6.07 -26.98 -4.26
N THR A 52 -6.06 -27.94 -3.35
CA THR A 52 -7.26 -28.47 -2.70
C THR A 52 -7.50 -27.79 -1.35
N ARG A 53 -8.71 -27.85 -0.85
CA ARG A 53 -9.05 -27.42 0.52
C ARG A 53 -9.86 -28.52 1.24
N ASN A 54 -9.79 -28.53 2.55
CA ASN A 54 -10.75 -29.24 3.37
C ASN A 54 -12.04 -28.39 3.44
N LYS A 55 -13.14 -28.89 2.88
CA LYS A 55 -14.43 -28.17 2.82
C LYS A 55 -15.13 -28.02 4.18
N LYS A 56 -14.69 -28.76 5.20
CA LYS A 56 -15.20 -28.60 6.58
C LYS A 56 -14.72 -27.30 7.24
N ASP A 57 -13.60 -26.73 6.77
CA ASP A 57 -13.05 -25.52 7.37
C ASP A 57 -13.75 -24.29 6.81
N LYS A 58 -14.08 -23.33 7.67
CA LYS A 58 -14.58 -22.01 7.27
C LYS A 58 -13.52 -21.30 6.43
N LEU A 59 -13.93 -20.55 5.41
CA LEU A 59 -13.03 -19.86 4.48
C LEU A 59 -13.37 -18.38 4.32
N ILE A 60 -12.45 -17.52 4.72
CA ILE A 60 -12.49 -16.09 4.37
C ILE A 60 -11.76 -15.89 3.04
N TRP A 61 -12.46 -15.32 2.06
CA TRP A 61 -11.89 -14.93 0.78
C TRP A 61 -11.59 -13.44 0.75
N LEU A 62 -10.32 -13.07 0.65
CA LEU A 62 -9.83 -11.70 0.48
C LEU A 62 -9.45 -11.47 -0.99
N HIS A 63 -10.07 -10.51 -1.65
CA HIS A 63 -9.78 -10.17 -3.05
C HIS A 63 -8.99 -8.86 -3.13
N ALA A 64 -7.83 -8.90 -3.81
CA ALA A 64 -6.88 -7.79 -3.90
C ALA A 64 -6.12 -7.84 -5.23
N ALA A 65 -6.29 -6.89 -6.15
CA ALA A 65 -5.72 -6.95 -7.49
C ALA A 65 -4.23 -6.63 -7.55
N SER A 66 -3.76 -5.68 -6.76
CA SER A 66 -2.40 -5.14 -6.78
C SER A 66 -1.57 -5.56 -5.58
N LEU A 67 -0.24 -5.41 -5.66
CA LEU A 67 0.67 -5.68 -4.54
C LEU A 67 0.32 -4.85 -3.29
N GLY A 68 -0.05 -3.57 -3.45
CA GLY A 68 -0.44 -2.73 -2.31
C GLY A 68 -1.71 -3.21 -1.62
N GLU A 69 -2.69 -3.68 -2.39
CA GLU A 69 -3.93 -4.26 -1.85
C GLU A 69 -3.68 -5.62 -1.20
N VAL A 70 -2.80 -6.45 -1.77
CA VAL A 70 -2.39 -7.73 -1.17
C VAL A 70 -1.69 -7.51 0.17
N ALA A 71 -0.88 -6.47 0.29
CA ALA A 71 -0.28 -6.10 1.58
C ALA A 71 -1.36 -5.75 2.61
N SER A 72 -2.39 -4.97 2.22
CA SER A 72 -3.55 -4.67 3.06
C SER A 72 -4.36 -5.93 3.42
N ALA A 73 -4.59 -6.83 2.45
CA ALA A 73 -5.28 -8.12 2.65
C ALA A 73 -4.51 -9.01 3.62
N THR A 74 -3.19 -9.12 3.45
CA THR A 74 -2.31 -9.88 4.36
C THR A 74 -2.34 -9.30 5.78
N SER A 75 -2.33 -7.97 5.90
CA SER A 75 -2.52 -7.31 7.20
C SER A 75 -3.83 -7.73 7.85
N LEU A 76 -4.94 -7.73 7.10
CA LEU A 76 -6.25 -8.14 7.61
C LEU A 76 -6.28 -9.63 7.95
N ALA A 77 -5.63 -10.49 7.15
CA ALA A 77 -5.48 -11.92 7.44
C ALA A 77 -4.79 -12.15 8.79
N ILE A 78 -3.68 -11.43 9.05
CA ILE A 78 -3.01 -11.45 10.35
C ILE A 78 -3.97 -10.95 11.46
N GLY A 79 -4.79 -9.94 11.16
CA GLY A 79 -5.82 -9.43 12.07
C GLY A 79 -6.84 -10.50 12.47
N PHE A 80 -7.34 -11.29 11.51
CA PHE A 80 -8.26 -12.41 11.76
C PHE A 80 -7.63 -13.48 12.64
N LYS A 81 -6.37 -13.87 12.37
CA LYS A 81 -5.66 -14.84 13.22
C LYS A 81 -5.47 -14.32 14.66
N LYS A 82 -5.15 -13.03 14.82
CA LYS A 82 -5.07 -12.39 16.15
C LYS A 82 -6.43 -12.24 16.84
N ALA A 83 -7.52 -12.22 16.08
CA ALA A 83 -8.89 -12.24 16.59
C ALA A 83 -9.41 -13.68 16.83
N ASN A 84 -8.53 -14.68 16.87
CA ASN A 84 -8.79 -16.09 17.09
C ASN A 84 -9.62 -16.80 16.00
N TYR A 85 -9.65 -16.26 14.78
CA TYR A 85 -10.24 -16.97 13.66
C TYR A 85 -9.41 -18.23 13.32
N LYS A 86 -10.06 -19.41 13.34
CA LYS A 86 -9.40 -20.72 13.15
C LYS A 86 -9.48 -21.24 11.72
N GLY A 87 -10.40 -20.71 10.91
CA GLY A 87 -10.61 -21.14 9.53
C GLY A 87 -9.47 -20.75 8.58
N LEU A 88 -9.65 -21.12 7.33
CA LEU A 88 -8.74 -20.84 6.23
C LEU A 88 -8.88 -19.39 5.74
N ILE A 89 -7.82 -18.87 5.19
CA ILE A 89 -7.80 -17.55 4.55
C ILE A 89 -7.23 -17.71 3.15
N LEU A 90 -8.03 -17.34 2.15
CA LEU A 90 -7.65 -17.33 0.74
C LEU A 90 -7.47 -15.86 0.29
N ILE A 91 -6.31 -15.55 -0.25
CA ILE A 91 -6.07 -14.26 -0.93
C ILE A 91 -6.02 -14.50 -2.43
N THR A 92 -6.84 -13.77 -3.18
CA THR A 92 -6.75 -13.76 -4.64
C THR A 92 -6.11 -12.46 -5.13
N SER A 93 -5.20 -12.57 -6.14
CA SER A 93 -4.51 -11.39 -6.67
C SER A 93 -4.31 -11.42 -8.19
N GLY A 94 -3.85 -10.27 -8.74
CA GLY A 94 -3.71 -10.05 -10.18
C GLY A 94 -2.30 -10.16 -10.74
N THR A 95 -1.24 -10.22 -9.90
CA THR A 95 0.15 -10.07 -10.36
C THR A 95 1.10 -11.10 -9.77
N LYS A 96 2.17 -11.43 -10.51
CA LYS A 96 3.22 -12.34 -10.05
C LYS A 96 3.90 -11.84 -8.76
N THR A 97 4.22 -10.56 -8.67
CA THR A 97 4.82 -9.96 -7.48
C THR A 97 3.92 -10.08 -6.24
N SER A 98 2.60 -10.05 -6.42
CA SER A 98 1.63 -10.28 -5.34
C SER A 98 1.64 -11.72 -4.85
N SER A 99 1.77 -12.69 -5.77
CA SER A 99 1.93 -14.10 -5.44
C SER A 99 3.22 -14.35 -4.64
N GLU A 100 4.33 -13.78 -5.09
CA GLU A 100 5.62 -13.87 -4.39
C GLU A 100 5.55 -13.28 -2.97
N PHE A 101 4.88 -12.15 -2.81
CA PHE A 101 4.69 -11.53 -1.50
C PHE A 101 3.94 -12.44 -0.52
N THR A 102 2.89 -13.14 -0.97
CA THR A 102 2.08 -14.02 -0.11
C THR A 102 2.81 -15.28 0.33
N LYS A 103 3.83 -15.75 -0.42
CA LYS A 103 4.66 -16.92 -0.03
C LYS A 103 5.35 -16.76 1.34
N ASN A 104 5.56 -15.54 1.80
CA ASN A 104 6.13 -15.26 3.11
C ASN A 104 5.17 -15.58 4.28
N TYR A 105 3.91 -15.95 4.00
CA TYR A 105 2.85 -16.16 5.00
C TYR A 105 2.25 -17.55 4.83
N LYS A 106 2.77 -18.54 5.57
CA LYS A 106 2.41 -19.97 5.43
C LYS A 106 0.93 -20.28 5.67
N ASP A 107 0.25 -19.46 6.47
CA ASP A 107 -1.17 -19.66 6.85
C ASP A 107 -2.15 -19.02 5.86
N ILE A 108 -1.67 -18.55 4.70
CA ILE A 108 -2.48 -17.90 3.67
C ILE A 108 -2.41 -18.73 2.39
N ILE A 109 -3.56 -19.14 1.89
CA ILE A 109 -3.67 -19.73 0.56
C ILE A 109 -3.71 -18.61 -0.46
N HIS A 110 -2.91 -18.71 -1.52
CA HIS A 110 -2.91 -17.75 -2.62
C HIS A 110 -3.36 -18.39 -3.93
N GLN A 111 -4.28 -17.71 -4.62
CA GLN A 111 -4.66 -18.02 -6.00
C GLN A 111 -4.75 -16.74 -6.83
N TYR A 112 -4.41 -16.82 -8.13
CA TYR A 112 -4.73 -15.74 -9.04
C TYR A 112 -6.25 -15.60 -9.17
N HIS A 113 -6.76 -14.35 -9.13
CA HIS A 113 -8.20 -14.13 -9.28
C HIS A 113 -8.67 -14.58 -10.67
N PRO A 114 -9.86 -15.18 -10.76
CA PRO A 114 -10.49 -15.43 -12.06
C PRO A 114 -10.74 -14.08 -12.75
N LEU A 115 -10.59 -14.03 -14.06
CA LEU A 115 -11.08 -12.89 -14.84
C LEU A 115 -12.58 -12.74 -14.61
N ASP A 116 -13.08 -11.50 -14.55
CA ASP A 116 -14.44 -11.19 -14.06
C ASP A 116 -15.56 -11.58 -15.02
N LYS A 117 -15.45 -12.77 -15.63
CA LYS A 117 -16.51 -13.40 -16.42
C LYS A 117 -17.34 -14.31 -15.55
N LYS A 118 -18.67 -14.15 -15.57
CA LYS A 118 -19.63 -14.88 -14.74
C LYS A 118 -19.36 -16.39 -14.65
N LYS A 119 -19.10 -17.07 -15.80
CA LYS A 119 -18.78 -18.51 -15.83
C LYS A 119 -17.53 -18.85 -15.02
N TRP A 120 -16.49 -18.03 -15.06
CA TRP A 120 -15.22 -18.29 -14.38
C TRP A 120 -15.28 -17.96 -12.91
N VAL A 121 -15.97 -16.88 -12.56
CA VAL A 121 -16.22 -16.51 -11.15
C VAL A 121 -17.10 -17.56 -10.47
N ASN A 122 -18.18 -18.02 -11.12
CA ASN A 122 -19.03 -19.08 -10.58
C ASN A 122 -18.25 -20.37 -10.34
N ARG A 123 -17.40 -20.81 -11.30
CA ARG A 123 -16.54 -21.98 -11.13
C ARG A 123 -15.64 -21.85 -9.91
N PHE A 124 -15.02 -20.68 -9.75
CA PHE A 124 -14.17 -20.39 -8.60
C PHE A 124 -14.96 -20.51 -7.30
N ILE A 125 -16.12 -19.84 -7.19
CA ILE A 125 -16.95 -19.87 -5.98
C ILE A 125 -17.44 -21.28 -5.69
N SER A 126 -17.89 -22.05 -6.69
CA SER A 126 -18.36 -23.43 -6.52
C SER A 126 -17.28 -24.40 -6.04
N PHE A 127 -16.02 -24.15 -6.36
CA PHE A 127 -14.92 -24.96 -5.86
C PHE A 127 -14.50 -24.55 -4.45
N TRP A 128 -14.27 -23.23 -4.26
CA TRP A 128 -13.76 -22.71 -2.99
C TRP A 128 -14.81 -22.65 -1.89
N GLU A 129 -16.08 -22.53 -2.21
CA GLU A 129 -17.20 -22.41 -1.27
C GLU A 129 -16.87 -21.47 -0.09
N PRO A 130 -16.47 -20.20 -0.36
CA PRO A 130 -16.10 -19.29 0.72
C PRO A 130 -17.32 -18.91 1.56
N ASP A 131 -17.12 -18.61 2.86
CA ASP A 131 -18.18 -18.16 3.75
C ASP A 131 -18.41 -16.65 3.68
N ILE A 132 -17.44 -15.91 3.17
CA ILE A 132 -17.50 -14.44 2.98
C ILE A 132 -16.51 -14.00 1.89
N LEU A 133 -16.89 -12.98 1.12
CA LEU A 133 -16.00 -12.24 0.25
C LEU A 133 -15.65 -10.88 0.88
N ILE A 134 -14.36 -10.58 0.98
CA ILE A 134 -13.88 -9.26 1.39
C ILE A 134 -13.04 -8.67 0.26
N VAL A 135 -13.56 -7.62 -0.37
CA VAL A 135 -12.90 -6.87 -1.44
C VAL A 135 -12.04 -5.76 -0.82
N MET A 136 -10.79 -5.69 -1.25
CA MET A 136 -9.85 -4.70 -0.72
C MET A 136 -9.91 -3.39 -1.51
N GLU A 137 -9.84 -2.29 -0.78
CA GLU A 137 -9.71 -0.91 -1.29
C GLU A 137 -10.76 -0.53 -2.35
N SER A 138 -10.36 -0.35 -3.62
CA SER A 138 -11.22 0.12 -4.70
C SER A 138 -11.42 -0.89 -5.81
N ASP A 139 -11.09 -2.14 -5.58
CA ASP A 139 -11.08 -3.19 -6.61
C ASP A 139 -12.48 -3.76 -6.85
N ILE A 140 -13.30 -2.99 -7.57
CA ILE A 140 -14.72 -3.27 -7.78
C ILE A 140 -14.91 -4.03 -9.09
N TRP A 141 -15.20 -5.33 -8.98
CA TRP A 141 -15.50 -6.22 -10.09
C TRP A 141 -16.98 -6.63 -10.06
N PRO A 142 -17.80 -6.19 -11.05
CA PRO A 142 -19.25 -6.42 -11.03
C PRO A 142 -19.65 -7.88 -10.88
N ASN A 143 -19.12 -8.78 -11.73
CA ASN A 143 -19.50 -10.19 -11.68
C ASN A 143 -19.00 -10.87 -10.40
N LEU A 144 -17.82 -10.45 -9.86
CA LEU A 144 -17.34 -10.94 -8.58
C LEU A 144 -18.38 -10.69 -7.47
N ILE A 145 -18.93 -9.48 -7.39
CA ILE A 145 -19.92 -9.10 -6.38
C ILE A 145 -21.26 -9.78 -6.65
N PHE A 146 -21.77 -9.72 -7.88
CA PHE A 146 -23.09 -10.28 -8.22
C PHE A 146 -23.11 -11.81 -8.07
N CYS A 147 -22.08 -12.51 -8.56
CA CYS A 147 -22.00 -13.97 -8.41
C CYS A 147 -21.90 -14.35 -6.93
N SER A 148 -21.07 -13.68 -6.13
CA SER A 148 -20.99 -13.94 -4.69
C SER A 148 -22.34 -13.79 -4.02
N LYS A 149 -23.09 -12.73 -4.32
CA LYS A 149 -24.45 -12.55 -3.78
C LYS A 149 -25.43 -13.64 -4.25
N ASN A 150 -25.33 -14.11 -5.50
CA ASN A 150 -26.16 -15.20 -6.00
C ASN A 150 -25.89 -16.55 -5.30
N PHE A 151 -24.64 -16.76 -4.82
CA PHE A 151 -24.29 -17.89 -3.96
C PHE A 151 -24.61 -17.67 -2.48
N GLY A 152 -25.27 -16.56 -2.11
CA GLY A 152 -25.64 -16.23 -0.74
C GLY A 152 -24.50 -15.69 0.12
N LEU A 153 -23.33 -15.40 -0.45
CA LEU A 153 -22.18 -14.93 0.30
C LEU A 153 -22.38 -13.52 0.82
N PRO A 154 -22.01 -13.22 2.07
CA PRO A 154 -21.80 -11.87 2.52
C PRO A 154 -20.64 -11.23 1.74
N VAL A 155 -20.82 -9.95 1.35
CA VAL A 155 -19.79 -9.17 0.64
C VAL A 155 -19.42 -7.95 1.48
N VAL A 156 -18.14 -7.81 1.80
CA VAL A 156 -17.58 -6.69 2.55
C VAL A 156 -16.55 -5.98 1.71
N MET A 157 -16.48 -4.65 1.78
CA MET A 157 -15.33 -3.89 1.31
C MET A 157 -14.51 -3.41 2.51
N ALA A 158 -13.22 -3.71 2.53
CA ALA A 158 -12.32 -3.31 3.61
C ALA A 158 -11.24 -2.34 3.12
N SER A 159 -10.88 -1.37 3.96
CA SER A 159 -9.97 -0.28 3.59
C SER A 159 -10.47 0.48 2.34
N ALA A 160 -11.79 0.60 2.23
CA ALA A 160 -12.46 1.08 1.02
C ALA A 160 -12.15 2.55 0.75
N GLN A 161 -11.71 2.84 -0.47
CA GLN A 161 -11.42 4.19 -0.96
C GLN A 161 -11.71 4.30 -2.45
N ILE A 162 -12.09 5.47 -2.91
CA ILE A 162 -12.35 5.75 -4.32
C ILE A 162 -11.77 7.11 -4.71
N SER A 163 -11.03 7.17 -5.81
CA SER A 163 -10.48 8.43 -6.32
C SER A 163 -11.59 9.37 -6.78
N ASN A 164 -11.36 10.68 -6.76
CA ASN A 164 -12.33 11.66 -7.25
C ASN A 164 -12.73 11.38 -8.71
N LYS A 165 -11.77 11.01 -9.55
CA LYS A 165 -12.02 10.65 -10.97
C LYS A 165 -12.94 9.44 -11.10
N SER A 166 -12.70 8.37 -10.31
CA SER A 166 -13.55 7.17 -10.32
C SER A 166 -14.92 7.44 -9.75
N PHE A 167 -15.01 8.22 -8.67
CA PHE A 167 -16.26 8.63 -8.06
C PHE A 167 -17.13 9.40 -9.06
N THR A 168 -16.58 10.45 -9.73
CA THR A 168 -17.30 11.22 -10.75
C THR A 168 -17.75 10.34 -11.92
N ARG A 169 -16.87 9.43 -12.39
CA ARG A 169 -17.22 8.47 -13.45
C ARG A 169 -18.41 7.60 -13.05
N MET A 170 -18.38 7.02 -11.83
CA MET A 170 -19.46 6.17 -11.35
C MET A 170 -20.75 6.94 -11.17
N LYS A 171 -20.71 8.17 -10.66
CA LYS A 171 -21.87 9.04 -10.53
C LYS A 171 -22.51 9.33 -11.91
N ASN A 172 -21.68 9.53 -12.95
CA ASN A 172 -22.13 9.80 -14.30
C ASN A 172 -22.71 8.57 -15.03
N LEU A 173 -22.37 7.32 -14.60
CA LEU A 173 -23.00 6.10 -15.12
C LEU A 173 -24.48 5.97 -14.75
N GLY A 174 -24.98 6.83 -13.88
CA GLY A 174 -26.35 6.88 -13.40
C GLY A 174 -26.53 6.16 -12.07
N PHE A 175 -27.32 6.77 -11.19
CA PHE A 175 -27.55 6.30 -9.83
C PHE A 175 -28.07 4.86 -9.78
N SER A 176 -28.98 4.48 -10.67
CA SER A 176 -29.54 3.12 -10.69
C SER A 176 -28.51 2.02 -10.94
N SER A 177 -27.50 2.29 -11.79
CA SER A 177 -26.45 1.30 -12.11
C SER A 177 -25.44 1.13 -10.98
N THR A 178 -24.99 2.23 -10.38
CA THR A 178 -24.03 2.22 -9.29
C THR A 178 -24.67 1.79 -7.97
N ALA A 179 -25.88 2.25 -7.67
CA ALA A 179 -26.66 1.83 -6.52
C ALA A 179 -26.93 0.32 -6.54
N ASN A 180 -27.21 -0.25 -7.72
CA ASN A 180 -27.41 -1.68 -7.86
C ASN A 180 -26.17 -2.50 -7.45
N LEU A 181 -24.97 -1.97 -7.72
CA LEU A 181 -23.71 -2.62 -7.34
C LEU A 181 -23.44 -2.47 -5.84
N PHE A 182 -23.42 -1.23 -5.32
CA PHE A 182 -23.10 -0.94 -3.93
C PHE A 182 -24.16 -1.42 -2.93
N ASN A 183 -25.44 -1.51 -3.36
CA ASN A 183 -26.50 -2.13 -2.56
C ASN A 183 -26.29 -3.63 -2.26
N LYS A 184 -25.47 -4.30 -3.05
CA LYS A 184 -25.11 -5.72 -2.86
C LYS A 184 -23.99 -5.91 -1.85
N VAL A 185 -23.29 -4.84 -1.48
CA VAL A 185 -22.23 -4.89 -0.46
C VAL A 185 -22.87 -4.75 0.92
N ASP A 186 -22.70 -5.78 1.76
CA ASP A 186 -23.34 -5.85 3.08
C ASP A 186 -22.69 -4.91 4.12
N LEU A 187 -21.42 -4.58 3.93
CA LEU A 187 -20.66 -3.66 4.80
C LEU A 187 -19.49 -3.03 4.04
N ILE A 188 -19.37 -1.71 4.10
CA ILE A 188 -18.20 -0.98 3.60
C ILE A 188 -17.46 -0.37 4.82
N LEU A 189 -16.17 -0.71 4.96
CA LEU A 189 -15.26 -0.12 5.92
C LEU A 189 -14.37 0.90 5.18
N ALA A 190 -14.83 2.13 5.11
CA ALA A 190 -14.17 3.22 4.39
C ALA A 190 -13.00 3.80 5.20
N THR A 191 -11.93 4.24 4.53
CA THR A 191 -10.68 4.71 5.17
C THR A 191 -10.85 5.96 6.02
N ASP A 192 -11.79 6.83 5.66
CA ASP A 192 -12.06 8.10 6.31
C ASP A 192 -13.52 8.55 6.07
N LYS A 193 -13.89 9.68 6.68
CA LYS A 193 -15.25 10.23 6.58
C LYS A 193 -15.62 10.65 5.15
N THR A 194 -14.68 11.25 4.41
CA THR A 194 -14.89 11.68 3.03
C THR A 194 -15.16 10.46 2.13
N GLN A 195 -14.42 9.38 2.32
CA GLN A 195 -14.67 8.12 1.59
C GLN A 195 -16.03 7.53 1.97
N SER A 196 -16.39 7.55 3.25
CA SER A 196 -17.71 7.08 3.71
C SER A 196 -18.84 7.82 2.99
N GLU A 197 -18.76 9.14 2.92
CA GLU A 197 -19.75 9.99 2.24
C GLU A 197 -19.85 9.67 0.74
N LYS A 198 -18.73 9.44 0.05
CA LYS A 198 -18.73 9.04 -1.37
C LYS A 198 -19.45 7.71 -1.58
N PHE A 199 -19.18 6.69 -0.76
CA PHE A 199 -19.86 5.39 -0.91
C PHE A 199 -21.36 5.47 -0.61
N LEU A 200 -21.78 6.28 0.36
CA LEU A 200 -23.20 6.55 0.62
C LEU A 200 -23.86 7.20 -0.60
N GLN A 201 -23.21 8.21 -1.21
CA GLN A 201 -23.72 8.85 -2.44
C GLN A 201 -23.77 7.89 -3.64
N LEU A 202 -22.97 6.84 -3.68
CA LEU A 202 -23.02 5.80 -4.70
C LEU A 202 -24.05 4.70 -4.41
N GLY A 203 -24.81 4.82 -3.30
CA GLY A 203 -25.92 3.91 -2.97
C GLY A 203 -25.57 2.78 -2.02
N ALA A 204 -24.44 2.84 -1.34
CA ALA A 204 -24.12 1.86 -0.29
C ALA A 204 -25.07 2.00 0.90
N LYS A 205 -25.58 0.86 1.43
CA LYS A 205 -26.53 0.84 2.53
C LYS A 205 -25.87 0.96 3.91
N LYS A 206 -24.69 0.35 4.07
CA LYS A 206 -24.00 0.28 5.35
C LYS A 206 -22.53 0.62 5.18
N VAL A 207 -22.16 1.81 5.62
CA VAL A 207 -20.79 2.31 5.58
C VAL A 207 -20.35 2.67 7.01
N LEU A 208 -19.19 2.19 7.40
CA LEU A 208 -18.53 2.55 8.67
C LEU A 208 -17.15 3.11 8.34
N THR A 209 -16.79 4.18 9.02
CA THR A 209 -15.42 4.71 8.91
C THR A 209 -14.45 3.82 9.69
N ALA A 210 -13.33 3.47 9.03
CA ALA A 210 -12.24 2.70 9.61
C ALA A 210 -10.92 3.23 9.06
N LYS A 211 -9.83 3.13 9.82
CA LYS A 211 -8.51 3.54 9.31
C LYS A 211 -8.02 2.59 8.22
N SER A 212 -7.15 3.09 7.33
CA SER A 212 -6.53 2.29 6.27
C SER A 212 -5.69 1.13 6.83
N LEU A 213 -5.83 -0.05 6.23
CA LEU A 213 -5.02 -1.23 6.58
C LEU A 213 -3.56 -1.09 6.15
N LYS A 214 -3.24 -0.20 5.21
CA LYS A 214 -1.87 0.05 4.75
C LYS A 214 -0.93 0.44 5.88
N ILE A 215 -1.42 1.18 6.87
CA ILE A 215 -0.61 1.63 8.02
C ILE A 215 -0.50 0.59 9.13
N SER A 216 -1.23 -0.52 9.03
CA SER A 216 -1.25 -1.57 10.06
C SER A 216 -0.35 -2.77 9.76
N LEU A 217 0.42 -2.69 8.69
CA LEU A 217 1.45 -3.71 8.40
C LEU A 217 2.54 -3.68 9.48
N PRO A 218 3.02 -4.84 9.93
CA PRO A 218 4.21 -4.87 10.78
C PRO A 218 5.43 -4.38 9.98
N PRO A 219 6.45 -3.83 10.68
CA PRO A 219 7.71 -3.52 10.02
C PRO A 219 8.30 -4.77 9.40
N GLN A 220 8.91 -4.63 8.24
CA GLN A 220 9.62 -5.72 7.60
C GLN A 220 10.87 -6.09 8.40
N LYS A 221 11.28 -7.36 8.29
CA LYS A 221 12.54 -7.81 8.91
C LYS A 221 13.72 -7.05 8.33
N THR A 222 14.66 -6.72 9.20
CA THR A 222 15.91 -6.05 8.84
C THR A 222 17.06 -7.03 8.80
N ASP A 223 18.00 -6.81 7.90
CA ASP A 223 19.27 -7.52 7.83
C ASP A 223 20.29 -6.77 8.70
N GLN A 224 20.54 -7.30 9.90
CA GLN A 224 21.41 -6.66 10.87
C GLN A 224 22.87 -6.59 10.38
N LEU A 225 23.36 -7.64 9.72
CA LEU A 225 24.72 -7.67 9.18
C LEU A 225 24.93 -6.60 8.11
N TYR A 226 23.94 -6.43 7.23
CA TYR A 226 23.97 -5.37 6.23
C TYR A 226 23.95 -3.97 6.85
N ILE A 227 23.12 -3.74 7.86
CA ILE A 227 23.04 -2.48 8.60
C ILE A 227 24.37 -2.15 9.29
N GLU A 228 24.97 -3.13 9.98
CA GLU A 228 26.26 -2.97 10.65
C GLU A 228 27.39 -2.64 9.67
N ASN A 229 27.47 -3.33 8.54
CA ASN A 229 28.46 -3.06 7.50
C ASN A 229 28.30 -1.65 6.92
N LEU A 230 27.06 -1.25 6.64
CA LEU A 230 26.77 0.09 6.15
C LEU A 230 27.12 1.16 7.20
N ARG A 231 26.79 0.90 8.49
CA ARG A 231 27.10 1.83 9.60
C ARG A 231 28.62 2.00 9.81
N LYS A 232 29.40 0.91 9.69
CA LYS A 232 30.86 0.97 9.77
C LYS A 232 31.46 1.87 8.69
N GLY A 233 30.94 1.78 7.46
CA GLY A 233 31.39 2.62 6.34
C GLY A 233 31.12 4.11 6.52
N ILE A 234 30.14 4.50 7.35
CA ILE A 234 29.73 5.90 7.59
C ILE A 234 29.75 6.26 9.07
N SER A 235 30.71 5.71 9.81
CA SER A 235 30.84 5.90 11.26
C SER A 235 30.90 7.39 11.66
N ASN A 236 30.35 7.71 12.84
CA ASN A 236 30.33 9.04 13.46
C ASN A 236 29.57 10.14 12.68
N LYS A 237 28.74 9.77 11.69
CA LYS A 237 27.89 10.74 10.98
C LYS A 237 26.42 10.58 11.40
N ILE A 238 25.70 11.69 11.38
CA ILE A 238 24.24 11.71 11.51
C ILE A 238 23.66 11.31 10.16
N ILE A 239 22.88 10.22 10.13
CA ILE A 239 22.38 9.65 8.90
C ILE A 239 20.98 10.18 8.60
N ILE A 240 20.86 10.88 7.48
CA ILE A 240 19.58 11.33 6.93
C ILE A 240 19.25 10.45 5.74
N LEU A 241 18.06 9.86 5.74
CA LEU A 241 17.53 9.11 4.61
C LEU A 241 16.49 9.97 3.87
N ALA A 242 16.75 10.30 2.62
CA ALA A 242 15.77 10.85 1.69
C ALA A 242 15.01 9.70 1.01
N ALA A 243 13.86 9.35 1.57
CA ALA A 243 13.09 8.16 1.22
C ALA A 243 12.10 8.42 0.07
N SER A 244 12.18 7.64 -1.00
CA SER A 244 11.26 7.70 -2.16
C SER A 244 11.22 9.08 -2.83
N THR A 245 12.36 9.70 -3.05
CA THR A 245 12.47 11.03 -3.64
C THR A 245 11.94 11.10 -5.07
N ARG A 246 11.46 12.29 -5.44
CA ARG A 246 10.99 12.66 -6.76
C ARG A 246 11.90 13.73 -7.37
N GLU A 247 11.73 13.94 -8.67
CA GLU A 247 12.54 14.91 -9.42
C GLU A 247 12.48 16.31 -8.81
N GLY A 248 13.65 16.91 -8.62
CA GLY A 248 13.85 18.23 -8.00
C GLY A 248 14.14 18.18 -6.50
N GLU A 249 13.64 17.18 -5.76
CA GLU A 249 13.86 17.09 -4.32
C GLU A 249 15.31 16.80 -3.96
N GLU A 250 16.01 16.01 -4.78
CA GLU A 250 17.36 15.57 -4.50
C GLU A 250 18.35 16.74 -4.49
N SER A 251 18.21 17.69 -5.43
CA SER A 251 19.10 18.86 -5.50
C SER A 251 18.97 19.75 -4.28
N ILE A 252 17.74 20.04 -3.85
CA ILE A 252 17.50 20.85 -2.64
C ILE A 252 18.07 20.17 -1.39
N LEU A 253 17.83 18.86 -1.24
CA LEU A 253 18.35 18.10 -0.10
C LEU A 253 19.88 18.05 -0.10
N ILE A 254 20.52 17.81 -1.25
CA ILE A 254 21.98 17.82 -1.38
C ILE A 254 22.55 19.17 -0.96
N ASN A 255 21.99 20.29 -1.48
CA ASN A 255 22.42 21.65 -1.11
C ASN A 255 22.28 21.90 0.39
N SER A 256 21.13 21.50 0.96
CA SER A 256 20.88 21.65 2.40
C SER A 256 21.92 20.89 3.23
N ILE A 257 22.26 19.65 2.86
CA ILE A 257 23.28 18.87 3.56
C ILE A 257 24.69 19.43 3.39
N GLN A 258 25.03 19.96 2.21
CA GLN A 258 26.32 20.66 2.03
C GLN A 258 26.46 21.88 2.95
N LYS A 259 25.36 22.66 3.10
CA LYS A 259 25.34 23.81 4.02
C LYS A 259 25.44 23.37 5.48
N LEU A 260 24.76 22.29 5.89
CA LEU A 260 24.86 21.71 7.23
C LEU A 260 26.28 21.23 7.54
N ASN A 261 26.94 20.55 6.60
CA ASN A 261 28.31 20.07 6.78
C ASN A 261 29.32 21.22 6.83
N LYS A 262 29.10 22.35 6.11
CA LYS A 262 29.88 23.59 6.28
C LYS A 262 29.74 24.21 7.68
N LYS A 263 28.62 23.96 8.37
CA LYS A 263 28.38 24.34 9.77
C LYS A 263 28.86 23.27 10.78
N ASN A 264 29.67 22.31 10.33
CA ASN A 264 30.25 21.23 11.15
C ASN A 264 29.25 20.23 11.78
N HIS A 265 28.08 20.03 11.16
CA HIS A 265 27.09 19.07 11.68
C HIS A 265 27.39 17.60 11.35
N ASN A 266 28.40 17.29 10.54
CA ASN A 266 28.83 15.95 10.16
C ASN A 266 27.67 15.01 9.73
N VAL A 267 26.93 15.43 8.72
CA VAL A 267 25.73 14.74 8.21
C VAL A 267 26.06 13.90 6.97
N PHE A 268 25.47 12.71 6.90
CA PHE A 268 25.51 11.81 5.74
C PHE A 268 24.12 11.68 5.13
N LEU A 269 23.97 11.87 3.81
CA LEU A 269 22.70 11.71 3.10
C LEU A 269 22.65 10.43 2.29
N ILE A 270 21.70 9.57 2.63
CA ILE A 270 21.27 8.43 1.80
C ILE A 270 20.10 8.88 0.94
N ILE A 271 20.21 8.72 -0.38
CA ILE A 271 19.13 9.02 -1.33
C ILE A 271 18.57 7.71 -1.84
N ALA A 272 17.31 7.43 -1.55
CA ALA A 272 16.57 6.28 -2.09
C ALA A 272 15.46 6.78 -3.03
N PRO A 273 15.72 6.89 -4.35
CA PRO A 273 14.76 7.47 -5.28
C PRO A 273 13.57 6.54 -5.54
N ARG A 274 12.37 7.09 -5.71
CA ARG A 274 11.15 6.32 -6.06
C ARG A 274 11.34 5.52 -7.35
N HIS A 275 12.06 6.07 -8.30
CA HIS A 275 12.40 5.45 -9.59
C HIS A 275 13.91 5.24 -9.65
N ILE A 276 14.34 4.01 -9.41
CA ILE A 276 15.75 3.63 -9.31
C ILE A 276 16.57 3.96 -10.57
N GLN A 277 15.91 4.01 -11.75
CA GLN A 277 16.53 4.37 -13.02
C GLN A 277 17.10 5.79 -13.03
N ARG A 278 16.63 6.66 -12.14
CA ARG A 278 17.12 8.06 -12.01
C ARG A 278 18.48 8.17 -11.31
N ALA A 279 18.99 7.08 -10.74
CA ALA A 279 20.24 7.08 -9.96
C ALA A 279 21.41 7.76 -10.71
N ASN A 280 21.58 7.45 -12.01
CA ASN A 280 22.64 8.06 -12.83
C ASN A 280 22.48 9.59 -13.02
N LYS A 281 21.22 10.09 -13.10
CA LYS A 281 20.94 11.53 -13.19
C LYS A 281 21.22 12.19 -11.85
N ILE A 282 20.82 11.54 -10.76
CA ILE A 282 21.00 12.05 -9.39
C ILE A 282 22.49 12.12 -9.03
N SER A 283 23.30 11.12 -9.41
CA SER A 283 24.71 11.06 -9.06
C SER A 283 25.56 12.22 -9.62
N LYS A 284 25.06 12.88 -10.67
CA LYS A 284 25.74 14.01 -11.34
C LYS A 284 25.27 15.38 -10.84
N ILE A 285 24.34 15.44 -9.89
CA ILE A 285 23.87 16.70 -9.32
C ILE A 285 25.08 17.45 -8.71
N ASN A 286 25.19 18.74 -9.01
CA ASN A 286 26.27 19.62 -8.54
C ASN A 286 27.69 19.09 -8.86
N ASN A 287 27.85 18.27 -9.87
CA ASN A 287 29.13 17.62 -10.26
C ASN A 287 29.79 16.80 -9.13
N LEU A 288 28.99 16.26 -8.20
CA LEU A 288 29.49 15.57 -7.01
C LEU A 288 29.96 14.13 -7.26
N ASN A 289 29.61 13.51 -8.39
CA ASN A 289 29.89 12.10 -8.69
C ASN A 289 29.51 11.14 -7.54
N ILE A 290 28.25 11.26 -7.05
CA ILE A 290 27.76 10.51 -5.89
C ILE A 290 27.76 9.01 -6.21
N LYS A 291 28.32 8.20 -5.34
CA LYS A 291 28.33 6.73 -5.45
C LYS A 291 26.93 6.14 -5.52
N ILE A 292 26.75 5.18 -6.43
CA ILE A 292 25.52 4.45 -6.67
C ILE A 292 25.70 3.00 -6.20
N LYS A 293 24.85 2.51 -5.32
CA LYS A 293 24.96 1.17 -4.74
C LYS A 293 25.17 0.06 -5.80
N SER A 294 24.35 0.04 -6.84
CA SER A 294 24.40 -1.02 -7.85
C SER A 294 25.68 -1.02 -8.70
N LYS A 295 26.46 0.06 -8.66
CA LYS A 295 27.70 0.24 -9.43
C LYS A 295 28.93 0.25 -8.56
N ASP A 296 28.87 1.02 -7.48
CA ASP A 296 30.04 1.41 -6.68
C ASP A 296 30.04 0.73 -5.29
N GLY A 297 29.00 -0.08 -4.98
CA GLY A 297 28.88 -0.78 -3.72
C GLY A 297 28.48 0.12 -2.53
N LEU A 298 29.00 -0.19 -1.35
CA LEU A 298 28.70 0.54 -0.12
C LEU A 298 29.53 1.83 -0.02
N PRO A 299 29.03 2.85 0.71
CA PRO A 299 29.76 4.09 0.96
C PRO A 299 30.92 3.88 1.93
N SER A 300 31.86 4.84 1.93
CA SER A 300 33.00 4.92 2.84
C SER A 300 32.90 6.16 3.75
N SER A 301 33.80 6.27 4.72
CA SER A 301 33.85 7.40 5.66
C SER A 301 34.12 8.76 5.00
N TYR A 302 34.71 8.76 3.80
CA TYR A 302 34.98 9.97 3.02
C TYR A 302 33.75 10.48 2.27
N ASP A 303 32.74 9.63 2.06
CA ASP A 303 31.53 10.02 1.34
C ASP A 303 30.59 10.83 2.26
N ASN A 304 29.92 11.84 1.70
CA ASN A 304 28.83 12.56 2.37
C ASN A 304 27.46 12.24 1.79
N PHE A 305 27.44 11.57 0.63
CA PHE A 305 26.25 11.25 -0.14
C PHE A 305 26.36 9.83 -0.69
N TRP A 306 25.22 9.13 -0.74
CA TRP A 306 25.15 7.81 -1.34
C TRP A 306 23.75 7.53 -1.88
N ILE A 307 23.64 6.85 -3.02
CA ILE A 307 22.37 6.53 -3.67
C ILE A 307 22.11 5.04 -3.52
N SER A 308 21.06 4.68 -2.80
CA SER A 308 20.51 3.32 -2.75
C SER A 308 19.46 3.15 -3.83
N ASN A 309 19.82 2.49 -4.92
CA ASN A 309 18.98 2.28 -6.09
C ASN A 309 18.53 0.81 -6.26
N THR A 310 18.30 0.12 -5.16
CA THR A 310 17.86 -1.28 -5.13
C THR A 310 16.48 -1.40 -4.47
N TYR A 311 15.70 -2.42 -4.86
CA TYR A 311 14.39 -2.68 -4.27
C TYR A 311 14.50 -3.54 -3.00
N GLY A 312 13.52 -3.40 -2.10
CA GLY A 312 13.36 -4.27 -0.93
C GLY A 312 14.20 -3.90 0.29
N GLU A 313 14.93 -2.79 0.28
CA GLU A 313 15.89 -2.42 1.34
C GLU A 313 15.42 -1.31 2.27
N MET A 314 14.25 -0.76 2.03
CA MET A 314 13.78 0.41 2.81
C MET A 314 13.73 0.16 4.31
N SER A 315 13.42 -1.07 4.75
CA SER A 315 13.44 -1.43 6.17
C SER A 315 14.83 -1.29 6.81
N ASN A 316 15.87 -1.73 6.09
CA ASN A 316 17.25 -1.59 6.53
C ASN A 316 17.67 -0.12 6.60
N LEU A 317 17.31 0.66 5.57
CA LEU A 317 17.62 2.09 5.51
C LEU A 317 16.89 2.89 6.59
N TYR A 318 15.60 2.58 6.86
CA TYR A 318 14.87 3.19 7.97
C TYR A 318 15.48 2.84 9.32
N SER A 319 15.91 1.58 9.51
CA SER A 319 16.55 1.14 10.75
C SER A 319 17.89 1.82 11.01
N LEU A 320 18.61 2.17 9.94
CA LEU A 320 19.91 2.84 9.99
C LEU A 320 19.79 4.35 10.23
N ALA A 321 18.74 4.98 9.69
CA ALA A 321 18.62 6.44 9.64
C ALA A 321 18.27 7.05 11.00
N ASP A 322 18.92 8.18 11.33
CA ASP A 322 18.57 9.04 12.45
C ASP A 322 17.37 9.92 12.12
N ILE A 323 17.34 10.46 10.89
CA ILE A 323 16.29 11.33 10.36
C ILE A 323 15.83 10.78 9.02
N VAL A 324 14.53 10.79 8.77
CA VAL A 324 13.94 10.40 7.48
C VAL A 324 13.21 11.60 6.88
N PHE A 325 13.63 12.00 5.71
CA PHE A 325 12.87 12.89 4.85
C PHE A 325 11.98 12.05 3.91
N VAL A 326 10.67 12.27 3.96
CA VAL A 326 9.70 11.54 3.13
C VAL A 326 9.47 12.29 1.83
N GLY A 327 9.94 11.73 0.73
CA GLY A 327 9.91 12.34 -0.59
C GLY A 327 8.53 12.37 -1.26
N GLY A 328 8.50 12.95 -2.47
CA GLY A 328 7.27 13.28 -3.19
C GLY A 328 6.47 14.38 -2.52
N SER A 329 7.09 15.15 -1.62
CA SER A 329 6.43 16.08 -0.73
C SER A 329 6.91 17.55 -0.82
N LEU A 330 8.09 17.83 -1.38
CA LEU A 330 8.53 19.21 -1.61
C LEU A 330 7.82 19.85 -2.80
N TYR A 331 7.42 19.06 -3.77
CA TYR A 331 6.68 19.49 -4.94
C TYR A 331 5.31 18.79 -4.99
N PRO A 332 4.36 19.23 -5.83
CA PRO A 332 2.97 18.76 -5.82
C PRO A 332 2.78 17.33 -6.37
N PHE A 333 3.61 16.40 -5.90
CA PHE A 333 3.45 14.96 -6.18
C PHE A 333 2.48 14.27 -5.20
N GLY A 334 2.07 14.97 -4.13
CA GLY A 334 1.08 14.53 -3.16
C GLY A 334 1.63 13.75 -1.96
N GLY A 335 2.96 13.65 -1.82
CA GLY A 335 3.63 12.99 -0.71
C GLY A 335 3.55 11.46 -0.70
N HIS A 336 4.62 10.81 -0.28
CA HIS A 336 4.60 9.38 0.04
C HIS A 336 4.16 9.15 1.50
N ASN A 337 3.77 7.91 1.81
CA ASN A 337 3.25 7.56 3.14
C ASN A 337 4.35 7.64 4.22
N PRO A 338 4.22 8.50 5.25
CA PRO A 338 5.21 8.65 6.31
C PRO A 338 5.07 7.65 7.47
N SER A 339 4.15 6.67 7.39
CA SER A 339 3.88 5.75 8.51
C SER A 339 4.96 4.68 8.72
N GLU A 340 5.64 4.25 7.64
CA GLU A 340 6.65 3.18 7.72
C GLU A 340 7.84 3.54 8.62
N PRO A 341 8.50 4.70 8.48
CA PRO A 341 9.65 5.07 9.32
C PRO A 341 9.30 5.19 10.82
N CYS A 342 8.02 5.40 11.19
CA CYS A 342 7.59 5.42 12.60
C CYS A 342 7.93 4.13 13.37
N HIS A 343 8.01 2.99 12.67
CA HIS A 343 8.35 1.71 13.28
C HIS A 343 9.82 1.59 13.70
N TYR A 344 10.69 2.45 13.17
CA TYR A 344 12.14 2.38 13.35
C TYR A 344 12.70 3.49 14.27
N LYS A 345 11.83 4.17 15.02
CA LYS A 345 12.20 5.25 15.95
C LYS A 345 12.92 6.44 15.29
N THR A 346 12.75 6.64 14.02
CA THR A 346 13.33 7.76 13.27
C THR A 346 12.57 9.06 13.54
N LYS A 347 13.22 10.20 13.30
CA LYS A 347 12.60 11.53 13.29
C LYS A 347 12.19 11.82 11.85
N ILE A 348 10.96 12.25 11.64
CA ILE A 348 10.37 12.31 10.31
C ILE A 348 10.14 13.76 9.91
N ILE A 349 10.66 14.13 8.74
CA ILE A 349 10.43 15.41 8.06
C ILE A 349 9.72 15.14 6.75
N MET A 350 8.77 16.00 6.39
CA MET A 350 8.04 15.93 5.14
C MET A 350 7.79 17.33 4.59
N GLY A 351 7.80 17.49 3.27
CA GLY A 351 7.48 18.76 2.62
C GLY A 351 5.98 19.13 2.76
N PRO A 352 5.58 20.28 2.17
CA PRO A 352 4.22 20.83 2.32
C PRO A 352 3.13 19.95 1.67
N HIS A 353 3.48 19.19 0.62
CA HIS A 353 2.50 18.41 -0.15
C HIS A 353 2.27 17.02 0.45
N SER A 354 1.04 16.75 0.89
CA SER A 354 0.65 15.48 1.52
C SER A 354 -0.74 14.97 1.10
N GLU A 355 -1.23 15.40 -0.06
CA GLU A 355 -2.62 15.16 -0.49
C GLU A 355 -2.98 13.67 -0.60
N LYS A 356 -2.00 12.81 -0.89
CA LYS A 356 -2.21 11.35 -0.99
C LYS A 356 -2.23 10.63 0.37
N CYS A 357 -1.77 11.29 1.42
CA CYS A 357 -1.67 10.72 2.78
C CYS A 357 -2.07 11.72 3.87
N GLN A 358 -2.93 12.69 3.52
CA GLN A 358 -3.30 13.83 4.36
C GLN A 358 -3.80 13.43 5.75
N ASP A 359 -4.62 12.37 5.86
CA ASP A 359 -5.16 11.94 7.15
C ASP A 359 -4.09 11.38 8.08
N ILE A 360 -3.12 10.63 7.52
CA ILE A 360 -1.98 10.10 8.28
C ILE A 360 -1.10 11.26 8.75
N VAL A 361 -0.79 12.19 7.86
CA VAL A 361 0.04 13.36 8.18
C VAL A 361 -0.64 14.22 9.25
N ARG A 362 -1.94 14.45 9.16
CA ARG A 362 -2.72 15.16 10.18
C ARG A 362 -2.65 14.47 11.54
N GLU A 363 -2.83 13.15 11.59
CA GLU A 363 -2.70 12.36 12.82
C GLU A 363 -1.29 12.46 13.41
N MET A 364 -0.26 12.36 12.56
CA MET A 364 1.14 12.48 12.99
C MET A 364 1.47 13.87 13.52
N LYS A 365 0.98 14.93 12.86
CA LYS A 365 1.14 16.33 13.35
C LYS A 365 0.47 16.54 14.68
N ASN A 366 -0.78 16.11 14.83
CA ASN A 366 -1.54 16.23 16.08
C ASN A 366 -0.88 15.46 17.24
N SER A 367 -0.08 14.45 16.92
CA SER A 367 0.67 13.65 17.90
C SER A 367 2.12 14.11 18.06
N ASN A 368 2.56 15.18 17.42
CA ASN A 368 3.95 15.65 17.38
C ASN A 368 4.93 14.55 16.92
N ALA A 369 4.55 13.74 15.96
CA ALA A 369 5.34 12.61 15.44
C ALA A 369 6.05 12.91 14.10
N LEU A 370 5.88 14.13 13.56
CA LEU A 370 6.35 14.54 12.24
C LEU A 370 6.54 16.05 12.21
N ILE A 371 7.58 16.52 11.54
CA ILE A 371 7.73 17.90 11.11
C ILE A 371 7.25 18.00 9.67
N GLN A 372 6.17 18.73 9.41
CA GLN A 372 5.76 19.10 8.06
C GLN A 372 6.23 20.50 7.77
N LEU A 373 7.03 20.65 6.71
CA LEU A 373 7.51 21.94 6.22
C LEU A 373 6.34 22.74 5.62
N ASN A 374 6.44 24.06 5.65
CA ASN A 374 5.46 24.97 5.02
C ASN A 374 5.83 25.31 3.57
N SER A 375 7.09 25.13 3.22
CA SER A 375 7.63 25.45 1.89
C SER A 375 8.68 24.42 1.45
N ASN A 376 9.20 24.59 0.25
CA ASN A 376 10.32 23.81 -0.28
C ASN A 376 11.66 24.56 -0.16
N SER A 377 11.78 25.54 0.75
CA SER A 377 13.01 26.30 0.90
C SER A 377 14.12 25.49 1.57
N GLU A 378 15.36 25.69 1.13
CA GLU A 378 16.55 25.07 1.74
C GLU A 378 16.69 25.46 3.22
N ASP A 379 16.40 26.72 3.56
CA ASP A 379 16.54 27.23 4.93
C ASP A 379 15.55 26.53 5.90
N GLU A 380 14.33 26.27 5.46
CA GLU A 380 13.36 25.57 6.30
C GLU A 380 13.76 24.10 6.53
N ILE A 381 14.33 23.44 5.52
CA ILE A 381 14.90 22.09 5.63
C ILE A 381 16.08 22.11 6.63
N ILE A 382 17.02 23.03 6.45
CA ILE A 382 18.20 23.17 7.32
C ILE A 382 17.77 23.42 8.75
N ASN A 383 16.91 24.40 9.01
CA ASN A 383 16.42 24.73 10.36
C ASN A 383 15.71 23.56 11.04
N SER A 384 14.92 22.78 10.27
CA SER A 384 14.24 21.59 10.78
C SER A 384 15.22 20.49 11.18
N ILE A 385 16.24 20.25 10.37
CA ILE A 385 17.30 19.27 10.66
C ILE A 385 18.13 19.74 11.85
N GLU A 386 18.60 21.00 11.87
CA GLU A 386 19.36 21.58 12.98
C GLU A 386 18.60 21.48 14.30
N LYS A 387 17.30 21.79 14.29
CA LYS A 387 16.45 21.66 15.48
C LYS A 387 16.46 20.23 16.05
N ILE A 388 16.40 19.21 15.17
CA ILE A 388 16.48 17.79 15.59
C ILE A 388 17.87 17.45 16.14
N ILE A 389 18.95 17.97 15.52
CA ILE A 389 20.32 17.65 15.90
C ILE A 389 20.67 18.29 17.24
N ILE A 390 20.34 19.57 17.42
CA ILE A 390 20.76 20.38 18.58
C ILE A 390 19.85 20.08 19.79
N ASN A 391 18.54 20.00 19.59
CA ASN A 391 17.60 19.79 20.69
C ASN A 391 17.30 18.30 20.89
N LYS A 392 18.06 17.65 21.77
CA LYS A 392 17.95 16.22 22.06
C LYS A 392 16.58 15.83 22.63
N ASP A 393 15.97 16.66 23.46
CA ASP A 393 14.65 16.39 24.04
C ASP A 393 13.56 16.45 23.00
N PHE A 394 13.59 17.45 22.13
CA PHE A 394 12.69 17.53 20.97
C PHE A 394 12.86 16.32 20.03
N SER A 395 14.09 15.97 19.71
CA SER A 395 14.42 14.80 18.88
C SER A 395 13.87 13.51 19.49
N LYS A 396 14.04 13.30 20.80
CA LYS A 396 13.53 12.13 21.54
C LYS A 396 12.00 12.12 21.56
N SER A 397 11.36 13.26 21.78
CA SER A 397 9.89 13.37 21.81
C SER A 397 9.26 13.00 20.46
N LEU A 398 9.81 13.46 19.31
CA LEU A 398 9.37 13.09 17.97
C LEU A 398 9.42 11.57 17.76
N SER A 399 10.53 10.95 18.12
CA SER A 399 10.76 9.51 17.96
C SER A 399 9.79 8.67 18.81
N ILE A 400 9.57 9.08 20.08
CA ILE A 400 8.62 8.42 20.98
C ILE A 400 7.20 8.54 20.46
N ALA A 401 6.79 9.72 20.01
CA ALA A 401 5.47 9.97 19.45
C ALA A 401 5.21 9.11 18.19
N GLY A 402 6.17 9.06 17.26
CA GLY A 402 6.11 8.20 16.08
C GLY A 402 5.96 6.72 16.45
N SER A 403 6.78 6.23 17.38
CA SER A 403 6.73 4.84 17.85
C SER A 403 5.41 4.49 18.54
N LYS A 404 4.82 5.42 19.32
CA LYS A 404 3.51 5.24 19.95
C LYS A 404 2.39 5.12 18.91
N LEU A 405 2.42 5.96 17.88
CA LEU A 405 1.48 5.88 16.77
C LEU A 405 1.63 4.55 16.00
N ALA A 406 2.85 4.14 15.64
CA ALA A 406 3.10 2.89 14.95
C ALA A 406 2.51 1.68 15.72
N LYS A 407 2.71 1.63 17.04
CA LYS A 407 2.10 0.60 17.91
C LYS A 407 0.57 0.65 17.90
N SER A 408 -0.04 1.83 17.88
CA SER A 408 -1.49 1.99 17.81
C SER A 408 -2.04 1.51 16.46
N TRP A 409 -1.35 1.82 15.37
CA TRP A 409 -1.74 1.41 14.02
C TRP A 409 -1.68 -0.11 13.82
N LEU A 410 -0.74 -0.80 14.46
CA LEU A 410 -0.68 -2.27 14.41
C LEU A 410 -1.95 -2.95 14.97
N LYS A 411 -2.75 -2.28 15.81
CA LYS A 411 -4.01 -2.79 16.34
C LYS A 411 -5.19 -2.65 15.35
N ILE A 412 -5.08 -1.79 14.33
CA ILE A 412 -6.17 -1.49 13.38
C ILE A 412 -6.67 -2.77 12.69
N LYS A 413 -5.76 -3.60 12.21
CA LYS A 413 -6.10 -4.87 11.54
C LYS A 413 -6.94 -5.81 12.41
N THR A 414 -6.57 -5.94 13.69
CA THR A 414 -7.31 -6.78 14.65
C THR A 414 -8.68 -6.18 14.94
N ASN A 415 -8.77 -4.86 15.12
CA ASN A 415 -10.04 -4.18 15.35
C ASN A 415 -10.99 -4.29 14.15
N ILE A 416 -10.47 -4.21 12.92
CA ILE A 416 -11.25 -4.42 11.69
C ILE A 416 -11.73 -5.88 11.62
N ALA A 417 -10.85 -6.85 11.89
CA ALA A 417 -11.20 -8.27 11.92
C ALA A 417 -12.32 -8.53 12.94
N TYR A 418 -12.22 -8.02 14.17
CA TYR A 418 -13.30 -8.14 15.17
C TYR A 418 -14.63 -7.54 14.72
N LYS A 419 -14.60 -6.36 14.08
CA LYS A 419 -15.82 -5.73 13.54
C LYS A 419 -16.50 -6.64 12.50
N ILE A 420 -15.71 -7.28 11.62
CA ILE A 420 -16.23 -8.20 10.60
C ILE A 420 -16.77 -9.46 11.27
N LEU A 421 -16.02 -10.13 12.15
CA LEU A 421 -16.45 -11.35 12.85
C LEU A 421 -17.71 -11.11 13.69
N LYS A 422 -17.80 -10.00 14.40
CA LYS A 422 -19.00 -9.60 15.17
C LYS A 422 -20.21 -9.39 14.27
N LYS A 423 -20.01 -8.89 13.05
CA LYS A 423 -21.10 -8.63 12.10
C LYS A 423 -21.56 -9.93 11.41
N PHE A 424 -20.67 -10.89 11.23
CA PHE A 424 -20.91 -12.17 10.55
C PHE A 424 -20.52 -13.34 11.47
N PRO A 425 -21.33 -13.65 12.51
CA PRO A 425 -20.99 -14.63 13.53
C PRO A 425 -20.86 -16.07 13.00
N LEU A 426 -21.49 -16.38 11.88
CA LEU A 426 -21.36 -17.70 11.20
C LEU A 426 -19.92 -18.02 10.76
N LEU A 427 -19.01 -17.06 10.76
CA LEU A 427 -17.59 -17.29 10.50
C LEU A 427 -16.87 -17.93 11.70
N VAL A 428 -17.45 -17.86 12.90
CA VAL A 428 -16.80 -18.30 14.15
C VAL A 428 -17.46 -19.55 14.73
N SER A 429 -18.69 -19.85 14.27
CA SER A 429 -19.48 -21.04 14.66
C SER A 429 -18.93 -22.33 14.03
#